data_78b860eaa26e2364ce781fd9514c03a6
#
_entry.id   78b860eaa26e2364ce781fd9514c03a6
#
_cell.length_a   1.000
_cell.length_b   1.000
_cell.length_c   1.000
_cell.angle_alpha   90.00
_cell.angle_beta   90.00
_cell.angle_gamma   90.00
#
_symmetry.space_group_name_H-M   'P 1'
#
loop_
_entity.id
_entity.type
_entity.pdbx_description
1 polymer ?
#
loop_
_entity_poly.entity_id
_entity_poly.type
_entity_poly.pdbx_seq_one_letter_code
_entity_poly.pdbx_strand_id
1 'polypeptide(L)'
;MLKLPGLIDPHVHLREPGATYKEDFDSGTSAALAGGFTVVLAMPNTKPPIFDSGSLDLALNAAKQKARCDYGQYLGAGPDNADWELHKSLPSRAAGLKMYLDSTFGELRLDDMTLWQPHFENWPKDMPIVAHAESRSMAAAILFASIYDRSLHIAHVSLKEEILLIKAAKENGLKVTCEVCPHHLFMTSSSPFGRGQGEGRKEVRPRLASQKDVDALWENLDVIDCFATDHAPHTKEEKDSDNPPPGFPGLETALPLLLTAVSESRLTIPDLIAKMYTNPKKIFNLPEQDETWVEVDENAVYE
;
A
#
# COMPACT_ATOMS: atom_id res chain seq x y z
N MET A 1 17.41 -18.79 14.01
CA MET A 1 17.16 -18.34 12.60
C MET A 1 15.74 -18.74 12.24
N LEU A 2 14.87 -17.77 12.05
CA LEU A 2 13.51 -17.94 11.56
C LEU A 2 13.55 -17.93 10.03
N LYS A 3 12.89 -18.89 9.37
CA LYS A 3 12.77 -18.92 7.91
C LYS A 3 11.32 -18.59 7.51
N LEU A 4 11.17 -17.57 6.68
CA LEU A 4 9.90 -17.09 6.15
C LEU A 4 9.91 -17.19 4.61
N PRO A 5 8.75 -17.28 3.92
CA PRO A 5 8.70 -17.04 2.48
C PRO A 5 9.17 -15.63 2.16
N GLY A 6 9.59 -15.39 0.92
CA GLY A 6 9.87 -14.03 0.46
C GLY A 6 8.62 -13.16 0.59
N LEU A 7 8.72 -12.01 1.28
CA LEU A 7 7.58 -11.18 1.61
C LEU A 7 7.13 -10.33 0.41
N ILE A 8 5.85 -9.96 0.41
CA ILE A 8 5.21 -9.16 -0.63
C ILE A 8 4.72 -7.86 0.00
N ASP A 9 5.15 -6.73 -0.54
CA ASP A 9 4.59 -5.43 -0.18
C ASP A 9 3.69 -4.90 -1.31
N PRO A 10 2.37 -4.88 -1.12
CA PRO A 10 1.45 -4.44 -2.15
C PRO A 10 1.33 -2.92 -2.29
N HIS A 11 2.09 -2.12 -1.50
CA HIS A 11 1.92 -0.66 -1.47
C HIS A 11 3.24 0.08 -1.21
N VAL A 12 3.94 0.48 -2.28
CA VAL A 12 5.18 1.25 -2.17
C VAL A 12 5.22 2.42 -3.16
N HIS A 13 5.91 3.50 -2.80
CA HIS A 13 6.12 4.68 -3.64
C HIS A 13 7.62 4.81 -3.99
N LEU A 14 8.06 4.14 -5.05
CA LEU A 14 9.48 4.12 -5.48
C LEU A 14 9.94 5.39 -6.20
N ARG A 15 9.11 6.43 -6.24
CA ARG A 15 9.43 7.79 -6.71
C ARG A 15 9.91 7.91 -8.16
N GLU A 16 10.08 6.86 -8.88
CA GLU A 16 10.45 6.84 -10.29
C GLU A 16 9.27 6.39 -11.17
N PRO A 17 8.99 7.12 -12.25
CA PRO A 17 9.72 8.26 -12.80
C PRO A 17 9.54 9.59 -12.05
N GLY A 18 10.48 10.51 -12.24
CA GLY A 18 10.34 11.94 -11.99
C GLY A 18 10.82 12.48 -10.65
N ALA A 19 10.97 11.65 -9.60
CA ALA A 19 11.45 12.10 -8.29
C ALA A 19 12.60 11.21 -7.77
N THR A 20 13.50 10.79 -8.65
CA THR A 20 14.63 9.90 -8.36
C THR A 20 15.63 10.45 -7.35
N TYR A 21 15.58 11.75 -7.06
CA TYR A 21 16.36 12.37 -5.99
C TYR A 21 15.90 11.98 -4.58
N LYS A 22 14.68 11.41 -4.45
CA LYS A 22 14.17 10.85 -3.18
C LYS A 22 14.46 9.36 -3.08
N GLU A 23 14.17 8.67 -4.16
CA GLU A 23 14.34 7.23 -4.33
C GLU A 23 14.13 6.84 -5.80
N ASP A 24 14.74 5.75 -6.24
CA ASP A 24 14.52 5.13 -7.53
C ASP A 24 14.29 3.62 -7.40
N PHE A 25 14.07 2.91 -8.52
CA PHE A 25 13.87 1.46 -8.46
C PHE A 25 15.07 0.70 -7.90
N ASP A 26 16.31 1.18 -8.09
CA ASP A 26 17.50 0.52 -7.54
C ASP A 26 17.54 0.62 -6.01
N SER A 27 17.43 1.84 -5.48
CA SER A 27 17.51 2.09 -4.03
C SER A 27 16.29 1.54 -3.28
N GLY A 28 15.07 1.74 -3.80
CA GLY A 28 13.85 1.27 -3.15
C GLY A 28 13.71 -0.25 -3.14
N THR A 29 14.08 -0.92 -4.24
CA THR A 29 14.07 -2.40 -4.24
C THR A 29 15.25 -3.01 -3.46
N SER A 30 16.35 -2.28 -3.28
CA SER A 30 17.41 -2.65 -2.33
C SER A 30 16.90 -2.59 -0.89
N ALA A 31 16.17 -1.51 -0.53
CA ALA A 31 15.53 -1.40 0.79
C ALA A 31 14.45 -2.49 0.99
N ALA A 32 13.71 -2.84 -0.06
CA ALA A 32 12.76 -3.96 -0.02
C ALA A 32 13.45 -5.27 0.34
N LEU A 33 14.54 -5.63 -0.34
CA LEU A 33 15.30 -6.85 -0.05
C LEU A 33 15.89 -6.82 1.37
N ALA A 34 16.41 -5.67 1.81
CA ALA A 34 16.92 -5.52 3.19
C ALA A 34 15.81 -5.74 4.24
N GLY A 35 14.57 -5.36 3.93
CA GLY A 35 13.38 -5.62 4.76
C GLY A 35 12.75 -7.00 4.59
N GLY A 36 13.31 -7.86 3.72
CA GLY A 36 12.79 -9.21 3.45
C GLY A 36 11.68 -9.27 2.39
N PHE A 37 11.41 -8.17 1.68
CA PHE A 37 10.43 -8.14 0.60
C PHE A 37 11.08 -8.54 -0.73
N THR A 38 10.51 -9.53 -1.37
CA THR A 38 10.97 -10.07 -2.65
C THR A 38 10.07 -9.68 -3.82
N VAL A 39 8.89 -9.14 -3.51
CA VAL A 39 7.96 -8.51 -4.46
C VAL A 39 7.48 -7.19 -3.90
N VAL A 40 7.44 -6.16 -4.74
CA VAL A 40 6.84 -4.86 -4.40
C VAL A 40 5.87 -4.42 -5.50
N LEU A 41 4.75 -3.80 -5.10
CA LEU A 41 3.79 -3.22 -6.04
C LEU A 41 3.83 -1.69 -5.94
N ALA A 42 4.31 -1.03 -7.01
CA ALA A 42 4.60 0.39 -7.03
C ALA A 42 3.37 1.23 -7.39
N MET A 43 3.11 2.28 -6.62
CA MET A 43 2.00 3.20 -6.78
C MET A 43 2.20 4.18 -7.95
N PRO A 44 1.09 4.61 -8.63
CA PRO A 44 1.15 5.35 -9.89
C PRO A 44 1.31 6.87 -9.74
N ASN A 45 1.36 7.44 -8.54
CA ASN A 45 1.43 8.88 -8.29
C ASN A 45 2.85 9.47 -8.44
N THR A 46 3.47 9.16 -9.56
CA THR A 46 4.80 9.62 -9.97
C THR A 46 4.71 10.91 -10.82
N LYS A 47 5.80 11.35 -11.45
CA LYS A 47 5.86 12.48 -12.40
C LYS A 47 6.57 12.06 -13.69
N PRO A 48 5.84 11.83 -14.80
CA PRO A 48 4.38 11.91 -14.91
C PRO A 48 3.68 10.82 -14.09
N PRO A 49 2.38 11.01 -13.75
CA PRO A 49 1.57 9.94 -13.16
C PRO A 49 1.36 8.81 -14.16
N ILE A 50 1.18 7.59 -13.66
CA ILE A 50 1.09 6.39 -14.51
C ILE A 50 -0.39 6.05 -14.73
N PHE A 51 -0.96 6.50 -15.86
CA PHE A 51 -2.38 6.34 -16.18
C PHE A 51 -2.65 5.94 -17.64
N ASP A 52 -1.60 5.80 -18.47
CA ASP A 52 -1.66 5.37 -19.86
C ASP A 52 -0.51 4.44 -20.24
N SER A 53 -0.49 3.99 -21.51
CA SER A 53 0.55 3.08 -22.00
C SER A 53 1.93 3.71 -21.98
N GLY A 54 2.06 4.99 -22.33
CA GLY A 54 3.36 5.66 -22.42
C GLY A 54 4.00 5.83 -21.03
N SER A 55 3.24 6.28 -20.04
CA SER A 55 3.69 6.43 -18.67
C SER A 55 3.96 5.07 -18.00
N LEU A 56 3.16 4.04 -18.30
CA LEU A 56 3.41 2.68 -17.84
C LEU A 56 4.71 2.11 -18.45
N ASP A 57 4.92 2.29 -19.76
CA ASP A 57 6.15 1.85 -20.43
C ASP A 57 7.39 2.52 -19.84
N LEU A 58 7.29 3.81 -19.50
CA LEU A 58 8.38 4.55 -18.87
C LEU A 58 8.77 3.92 -17.52
N ALA A 59 7.79 3.64 -16.65
CA ALA A 59 8.03 3.02 -15.34
C ALA A 59 8.56 1.59 -15.47
N LEU A 60 7.93 0.75 -16.30
CA LEU A 60 8.36 -0.65 -16.49
C LEU A 60 9.75 -0.77 -17.10
N ASN A 61 10.13 0.16 -18.01
CA ASN A 61 11.48 0.18 -18.57
C ASN A 61 12.52 0.60 -17.54
N ALA A 62 12.22 1.56 -16.66
CA ALA A 62 13.09 1.95 -15.57
C ALA A 62 13.27 0.78 -14.58
N ALA A 63 12.17 0.15 -14.16
CA ALA A 63 12.19 -1.00 -13.28
C ALA A 63 12.99 -2.17 -13.87
N LYS A 64 12.77 -2.51 -15.14
CA LYS A 64 13.51 -3.59 -15.83
C LYS A 64 15.03 -3.41 -15.80
N GLN A 65 15.50 -2.16 -15.76
CA GLN A 65 16.93 -1.85 -15.76
C GLN A 65 17.55 -1.83 -14.36
N LYS A 66 16.76 -1.52 -13.33
CA LYS A 66 17.25 -1.15 -12.01
C LYS A 66 16.76 -2.05 -10.88
N ALA A 67 15.54 -2.62 -10.99
CA ALA A 67 14.94 -3.36 -9.89
C ALA A 67 15.76 -4.58 -9.49
N ARG A 68 15.89 -4.80 -8.18
CA ARG A 68 16.66 -5.89 -7.56
C ARG A 68 15.76 -7.01 -7.04
N CYS A 69 14.45 -6.79 -6.96
CA CYS A 69 13.44 -7.79 -6.63
C CYS A 69 12.31 -7.77 -7.67
N ASP A 70 11.38 -8.68 -7.58
CA ASP A 70 10.19 -8.68 -8.43
C ASP A 70 9.33 -7.45 -8.14
N TYR A 71 8.68 -6.94 -9.18
CA TYR A 71 7.87 -5.73 -9.07
C TYR A 71 6.62 -5.79 -9.94
N GLY A 72 5.59 -5.08 -9.49
CA GLY A 72 4.41 -4.74 -10.29
C GLY A 72 4.16 -3.23 -10.24
N GLN A 73 3.47 -2.70 -11.25
CA GLN A 73 3.14 -1.30 -11.34
C GLN A 73 1.62 -1.11 -11.40
N TYR A 74 1.05 -0.28 -10.53
CA TYR A 74 -0.36 0.10 -10.65
C TYR A 74 -0.58 1.13 -11.75
N LEU A 75 -1.77 1.07 -12.34
CA LEU A 75 -2.33 2.18 -13.13
C LEU A 75 -3.15 3.10 -12.23
N GLY A 76 -3.04 4.40 -12.43
CA GLY A 76 -3.87 5.39 -11.75
C GLY A 76 -5.18 5.61 -12.48
N ALA A 77 -6.27 5.68 -11.74
CA ALA A 77 -7.54 6.18 -12.25
C ALA A 77 -7.47 7.71 -12.41
N GLY A 78 -7.80 8.20 -13.56
CA GLY A 78 -7.89 9.62 -13.90
C GLY A 78 -9.25 9.99 -14.48
N PRO A 79 -9.53 11.26 -14.73
CA PRO A 79 -10.83 11.69 -15.24
C PRO A 79 -11.15 11.17 -16.64
N ASP A 80 -10.14 10.90 -17.46
CA ASP A 80 -10.27 10.64 -18.88
C ASP A 80 -9.81 9.25 -19.33
N ASN A 81 -9.47 8.33 -18.41
CA ASN A 81 -8.90 7.03 -18.75
C ASN A 81 -9.74 5.82 -18.32
N ALA A 82 -11.02 6.01 -18.07
CA ALA A 82 -11.91 4.93 -17.61
C ALA A 82 -12.38 3.98 -18.73
N ASP A 83 -12.08 4.26 -20.00
CA ASP A 83 -12.44 3.38 -21.12
C ASP A 83 -11.39 2.28 -21.34
N TRP A 84 -11.37 1.31 -20.42
CA TRP A 84 -10.42 0.18 -20.43
C TRP A 84 -10.70 -0.80 -21.58
N GLU A 85 -11.88 -0.77 -22.21
CA GLU A 85 -12.21 -1.56 -23.39
C GLU A 85 -11.38 -1.14 -24.62
N LEU A 86 -11.13 0.16 -24.78
CA LEU A 86 -10.24 0.68 -25.84
C LEU A 86 -8.77 0.32 -25.60
N HIS A 87 -8.40 0.04 -24.34
CA HIS A 87 -7.03 -0.22 -23.92
C HIS A 87 -6.85 -1.62 -23.33
N LYS A 88 -7.48 -2.66 -23.93
CA LYS A 88 -7.56 -4.04 -23.39
C LYS A 88 -6.24 -4.66 -22.94
N SER A 89 -5.13 -4.29 -23.54
CA SER A 89 -3.80 -4.79 -23.18
C SER A 89 -3.16 -4.04 -22.00
N LEU A 90 -3.69 -2.90 -21.62
CA LEU A 90 -3.09 -2.06 -20.57
C LEU A 90 -3.32 -2.63 -19.16
N PRO A 91 -4.56 -3.01 -18.77
CA PRO A 91 -4.81 -3.61 -17.47
C PRO A 91 -3.96 -4.87 -17.21
N SER A 92 -3.84 -5.76 -18.20
CA SER A 92 -3.09 -7.01 -18.04
C SER A 92 -1.58 -6.87 -17.78
N ARG A 93 -1.06 -5.64 -17.90
CA ARG A 93 0.34 -5.28 -17.63
C ARG A 93 0.51 -4.58 -16.28
N ALA A 94 -0.59 -4.34 -15.58
CA ALA A 94 -0.62 -3.64 -14.31
C ALA A 94 -0.93 -4.58 -13.14
N ALA A 95 -0.50 -4.20 -11.94
CA ALA A 95 -0.84 -4.92 -10.71
C ALA A 95 -2.30 -4.70 -10.27
N GLY A 96 -2.93 -3.64 -10.74
CA GLY A 96 -4.30 -3.25 -10.42
C GLY A 96 -4.56 -1.78 -10.78
N LEU A 97 -5.78 -1.31 -10.54
CA LEU A 97 -6.18 0.09 -10.68
C LEU A 97 -6.10 0.78 -9.32
N LYS A 98 -5.33 1.85 -9.20
CA LYS A 98 -5.29 2.68 -8.00
C LYS A 98 -6.18 3.91 -8.16
N MET A 99 -7.10 4.09 -7.21
CA MET A 99 -7.96 5.27 -7.11
C MET A 99 -7.60 6.09 -5.87
N TYR A 100 -7.46 7.39 -6.03
CA TYR A 100 -7.23 8.34 -4.93
C TYR A 100 -8.52 9.14 -4.72
N LEU A 101 -9.27 8.80 -3.67
CA LEU A 101 -10.61 9.35 -3.42
C LEU A 101 -10.59 10.44 -2.34
N ASP A 102 -9.47 10.58 -1.65
CA ASP A 102 -9.22 11.61 -0.65
C ASP A 102 -7.88 12.33 -0.87
N SER A 103 -7.64 13.36 -0.05
CA SER A 103 -6.46 14.20 -0.17
C SER A 103 -5.18 13.47 0.22
N THR A 104 -4.27 13.33 -0.73
CA THR A 104 -2.94 12.75 -0.55
C THR A 104 -1.93 13.45 -1.45
N PHE A 105 -0.73 12.87 -1.58
CA PHE A 105 0.33 13.40 -2.45
C PHE A 105 0.11 12.99 -3.91
N GLY A 106 0.17 13.96 -4.84
CA GLY A 106 0.08 13.71 -6.30
C GLY A 106 -1.15 14.30 -6.96
N GLU A 107 -1.28 14.09 -8.27
CA GLU A 107 -2.25 14.76 -9.15
C GLU A 107 -3.43 13.84 -9.53
N LEU A 108 -3.45 12.57 -9.10
CA LEU A 108 -4.44 11.56 -9.49
C LEU A 108 -5.71 11.57 -8.62
N ARG A 109 -5.97 12.63 -7.88
CA ARG A 109 -7.15 12.71 -7.02
C ARG A 109 -8.44 12.86 -7.83
N LEU A 110 -9.42 12.00 -7.54
CA LEU A 110 -10.75 12.02 -8.12
C LEU A 110 -11.77 12.55 -7.09
N ASP A 111 -11.94 13.88 -7.03
CA ASP A 111 -12.88 14.53 -6.10
C ASP A 111 -14.35 14.32 -6.48
N ASP A 112 -14.64 14.16 -7.77
CA ASP A 112 -15.99 14.00 -8.30
C ASP A 112 -16.36 12.51 -8.38
N MET A 113 -17.34 12.10 -7.58
CA MET A 113 -17.85 10.73 -7.56
C MET A 113 -18.41 10.27 -8.91
N THR A 114 -18.84 11.18 -9.78
CA THR A 114 -19.33 10.81 -11.13
C THR A 114 -18.21 10.23 -11.99
N LEU A 115 -16.95 10.55 -11.69
CA LEU A 115 -15.79 9.99 -12.34
C LEU A 115 -15.43 8.57 -11.83
N TRP A 116 -15.95 8.16 -10.68
CA TRP A 116 -15.66 6.83 -10.13
C TRP A 116 -16.39 5.72 -10.85
N GLN A 117 -17.67 5.99 -11.17
CA GLN A 117 -18.56 4.99 -11.79
C GLN A 117 -17.95 4.31 -13.02
N PRO A 118 -17.42 5.02 -14.04
CA PRO A 118 -16.86 4.39 -15.22
C PRO A 118 -15.67 3.46 -14.90
N HIS A 119 -14.86 3.79 -13.89
CA HIS A 119 -13.77 2.92 -13.47
C HIS A 119 -14.28 1.62 -12.85
N PHE A 120 -15.27 1.69 -11.94
CA PHE A 120 -15.89 0.50 -11.37
C PHE A 120 -16.64 -0.33 -12.41
N GLU A 121 -17.25 0.31 -13.40
CA GLU A 121 -17.99 -0.36 -14.47
C GLU A 121 -17.07 -1.09 -15.45
N ASN A 122 -16.00 -0.46 -15.90
CA ASN A 122 -15.19 -0.91 -17.04
C ASN A 122 -13.90 -1.62 -16.66
N TRP A 123 -13.36 -1.49 -15.43
CA TRP A 123 -12.14 -2.20 -15.01
C TRP A 123 -12.36 -3.72 -15.05
N PRO A 124 -11.37 -4.54 -15.49
CA PRO A 124 -11.51 -6.01 -15.52
C PRO A 124 -11.90 -6.61 -14.17
N LYS A 125 -12.85 -7.56 -14.19
CA LYS A 125 -13.42 -8.14 -12.93
C LYS A 125 -12.47 -9.02 -12.16
N ASP A 126 -11.50 -9.57 -12.81
CA ASP A 126 -10.45 -10.46 -12.28
C ASP A 126 -9.25 -9.71 -11.70
N MET A 127 -9.26 -8.38 -11.79
CA MET A 127 -8.19 -7.53 -11.28
C MET A 127 -8.70 -6.61 -10.16
N PRO A 128 -7.91 -6.38 -9.09
CA PRO A 128 -8.35 -5.54 -7.98
C PRO A 128 -8.39 -4.06 -8.35
N ILE A 129 -9.37 -3.35 -7.78
CA ILE A 129 -9.35 -1.90 -7.64
C ILE A 129 -8.83 -1.61 -6.22
N VAL A 130 -7.80 -0.77 -6.12
CA VAL A 130 -7.18 -0.36 -4.86
C VAL A 130 -7.55 1.09 -4.58
N ALA A 131 -8.18 1.37 -3.45
CA ALA A 131 -8.66 2.72 -3.13
C ALA A 131 -7.91 3.31 -1.92
N HIS A 132 -7.31 4.49 -2.13
CA HIS A 132 -7.04 5.42 -1.04
C HIS A 132 -8.35 6.13 -0.71
N ALA A 133 -8.97 5.75 0.39
CA ALA A 133 -10.29 6.22 0.77
C ALA A 133 -10.41 6.27 2.29
N GLU A 134 -10.94 7.36 2.82
CA GLU A 134 -11.09 7.62 4.23
C GLU A 134 -12.59 7.79 4.58
N SER A 135 -13.07 7.14 5.64
CA SER A 135 -14.42 7.30 6.19
C SER A 135 -15.54 7.30 5.13
N ARG A 136 -16.00 8.47 4.66
CA ARG A 136 -17.16 8.58 3.76
C ARG A 136 -16.87 8.09 2.34
N SER A 137 -15.72 8.41 1.82
CA SER A 137 -15.30 7.96 0.48
C SER A 137 -15.08 6.44 0.47
N MET A 138 -14.59 5.87 1.58
CA MET A 138 -14.51 4.42 1.75
C MET A 138 -15.89 3.76 1.69
N ALA A 139 -16.88 4.28 2.41
CA ALA A 139 -18.25 3.76 2.37
C ALA A 139 -18.84 3.85 0.95
N ALA A 140 -18.60 4.97 0.24
CA ALA A 140 -19.02 5.13 -1.14
C ALA A 140 -18.31 4.15 -2.08
N ALA A 141 -16.99 3.97 -1.94
CA ALA A 141 -16.23 3.01 -2.76
C ALA A 141 -16.71 1.56 -2.56
N ILE A 142 -17.02 1.16 -1.32
CA ILE A 142 -17.62 -0.16 -1.01
C ILE A 142 -18.98 -0.31 -1.68
N LEU A 143 -19.81 0.75 -1.68
CA LEU A 143 -21.10 0.73 -2.37
C LEU A 143 -20.93 0.57 -3.88
N PHE A 144 -20.02 1.33 -4.53
CA PHE A 144 -19.72 1.17 -5.94
C PHE A 144 -19.22 -0.24 -6.27
N ALA A 145 -18.30 -0.77 -5.46
CA ALA A 145 -17.79 -2.13 -5.64
C ALA A 145 -18.93 -3.16 -5.57
N SER A 146 -19.87 -2.99 -4.65
CA SER A 146 -21.06 -3.84 -4.52
C SER A 146 -21.98 -3.75 -5.74
N ILE A 147 -22.29 -2.53 -6.22
CA ILE A 147 -23.17 -2.29 -7.37
C ILE A 147 -22.61 -2.93 -8.65
N TYR A 148 -21.29 -2.78 -8.88
CA TYR A 148 -20.64 -3.24 -10.11
C TYR A 148 -19.99 -4.63 -9.97
N ASP A 149 -20.17 -5.31 -8.82
CA ASP A 149 -19.60 -6.63 -8.53
C ASP A 149 -18.08 -6.67 -8.75
N ARG A 150 -17.35 -5.75 -8.09
CA ARG A 150 -15.89 -5.60 -8.20
C ARG A 150 -15.17 -6.03 -6.94
N SER A 151 -13.97 -6.56 -7.10
CA SER A 151 -13.03 -6.74 -6.00
C SER A 151 -12.40 -5.40 -5.65
N LEU A 152 -12.62 -4.94 -4.41
CA LEU A 152 -12.09 -3.69 -3.89
C LEU A 152 -11.10 -3.97 -2.76
N HIS A 153 -9.89 -3.42 -2.87
CA HIS A 153 -8.90 -3.42 -1.82
C HIS A 153 -8.77 -2.01 -1.24
N ILE A 154 -9.05 -1.88 0.06
CA ILE A 154 -8.94 -0.62 0.77
C ILE A 154 -7.50 -0.49 1.30
N ALA A 155 -6.81 0.55 0.85
CA ALA A 155 -5.43 0.83 1.26
C ALA A 155 -5.36 1.42 2.67
N HIS A 156 -4.28 1.11 3.40
CA HIS A 156 -3.82 1.75 4.66
C HIS A 156 -4.92 2.18 5.63
N VAL A 157 -5.83 1.28 6.01
CA VAL A 157 -6.90 1.53 6.99
C VAL A 157 -6.30 2.01 8.32
N SER A 158 -6.85 3.07 8.89
CA SER A 158 -6.28 3.75 10.07
C SER A 158 -7.25 3.99 11.23
N LEU A 159 -8.57 3.97 11.00
CA LEU A 159 -9.57 4.31 11.99
C LEU A 159 -10.41 3.11 12.43
N LYS A 160 -10.87 3.16 13.68
CA LYS A 160 -11.82 2.18 14.23
C LYS A 160 -13.09 2.05 13.39
N GLU A 161 -13.69 3.17 13.00
CA GLU A 161 -14.92 3.17 12.20
C GLU A 161 -14.72 2.52 10.83
N GLU A 162 -13.53 2.65 10.25
CA GLU A 162 -13.17 2.10 8.95
C GLU A 162 -13.03 0.58 9.00
N ILE A 163 -12.28 0.04 9.97
CA ILE A 163 -12.11 -1.41 10.10
C ILE A 163 -13.43 -2.10 10.44
N LEU A 164 -14.30 -1.46 11.23
CA LEU A 164 -15.63 -1.99 11.54
C LEU A 164 -16.57 -1.95 10.33
N LEU A 165 -16.48 -0.94 9.49
CA LEU A 165 -17.21 -0.88 8.22
C LEU A 165 -16.77 -1.99 7.27
N ILE A 166 -15.46 -2.21 7.13
CA ILE A 166 -14.93 -3.30 6.31
C ILE A 166 -15.36 -4.67 6.86
N LYS A 167 -15.34 -4.86 8.17
CA LYS A 167 -15.85 -6.08 8.82
C LYS A 167 -17.30 -6.35 8.43
N ALA A 168 -18.16 -5.35 8.59
CA ALA A 168 -19.58 -5.47 8.21
C ALA A 168 -19.74 -5.75 6.70
N ALA A 169 -18.95 -5.14 5.84
CA ALA A 169 -18.98 -5.41 4.41
C ALA A 169 -18.62 -6.87 4.09
N LYS A 170 -17.56 -7.40 4.71
CA LYS A 170 -17.13 -8.81 4.56
C LYS A 170 -18.19 -9.78 5.09
N GLU A 171 -18.77 -9.52 6.27
CA GLU A 171 -19.85 -10.32 6.86
C GLU A 171 -21.11 -10.37 5.98
N ASN A 172 -21.34 -9.32 5.17
CA ASN A 172 -22.40 -9.28 4.16
C ASN A 172 -21.99 -9.85 2.80
N GLY A 173 -20.82 -10.49 2.70
CA GLY A 173 -20.38 -11.19 1.51
C GLY A 173 -19.85 -10.28 0.38
N LEU A 174 -19.55 -9.01 0.67
CA LEU A 174 -18.97 -8.10 -0.32
C LEU A 174 -17.49 -8.46 -0.59
N LYS A 175 -17.05 -8.28 -1.83
CA LYS A 175 -15.68 -8.58 -2.27
C LYS A 175 -14.71 -7.46 -1.85
N VAL A 176 -14.57 -7.25 -0.55
CA VAL A 176 -13.71 -6.21 0.03
C VAL A 176 -12.55 -6.85 0.77
N THR A 177 -11.35 -6.38 0.50
CA THR A 177 -10.12 -6.68 1.24
C THR A 177 -9.49 -5.38 1.72
N CYS A 178 -8.57 -5.45 2.68
CA CYS A 178 -7.89 -4.26 3.19
C CYS A 178 -6.46 -4.53 3.63
N GLU A 179 -5.68 -3.47 3.66
CA GLU A 179 -4.35 -3.45 4.24
C GLU A 179 -4.25 -2.44 5.39
N VAL A 180 -3.33 -2.71 6.31
CA VAL A 180 -2.95 -1.79 7.39
C VAL A 180 -1.43 -1.64 7.38
N CYS A 181 -0.96 -0.41 7.61
CA CYS A 181 0.47 -0.13 7.67
C CYS A 181 1.03 -0.29 9.09
N PRO A 182 2.27 -0.75 9.25
CA PRO A 182 2.90 -0.84 10.57
C PRO A 182 2.83 0.46 11.37
N HIS A 183 3.01 1.62 10.74
CA HIS A 183 2.93 2.89 11.43
C HIS A 183 1.52 3.17 12.01
N HIS A 184 0.43 2.65 11.43
CA HIS A 184 -0.92 2.74 11.99
C HIS A 184 -1.17 1.72 13.11
N LEU A 185 -0.36 0.66 13.22
CA LEU A 185 -0.44 -0.33 14.30
C LEU A 185 0.39 0.04 15.54
N PHE A 186 1.48 0.79 15.34
CA PHE A 186 2.46 1.04 16.41
C PHE A 186 2.55 2.51 16.83
N MET A 187 1.96 3.44 16.08
CA MET A 187 2.07 4.87 16.33
C MET A 187 0.71 5.53 16.46
N THR A 188 0.64 6.55 17.29
CA THR A 188 -0.53 7.41 17.46
C THR A 188 -0.20 8.86 17.12
N SER A 189 -1.21 9.70 16.99
CA SER A 189 -1.05 11.15 16.82
C SER A 189 -0.23 11.80 17.95
N SER A 190 -0.20 11.18 19.14
CA SER A 190 0.56 11.63 20.30
C SER A 190 1.94 10.98 20.45
N SER A 191 2.29 10.02 19.59
CA SER A 191 3.60 9.33 19.66
C SER A 191 4.74 10.33 19.51
N PRO A 192 5.78 10.25 20.37
CA PRO A 192 6.94 11.11 20.24
C PRO A 192 7.75 10.71 19.01
N PHE A 193 8.00 11.65 18.12
CA PHE A 193 9.07 11.53 17.13
C PHE A 193 10.35 12.05 17.77
N GLY A 194 11.43 11.29 17.70
CA GLY A 194 12.68 11.46 18.43
C GLY A 194 13.10 12.90 18.78
N ARG A 195 13.90 13.08 19.80
CA ARG A 195 14.27 14.39 20.35
C ARG A 195 14.78 15.34 19.26
N GLY A 196 14.15 16.52 19.13
CA GLY A 196 14.55 17.56 18.17
C GLY A 196 13.97 17.41 16.75
N GLN A 197 13.03 16.50 16.53
CA GLN A 197 12.35 16.38 15.24
C GLN A 197 11.02 17.14 15.26
N GLY A 198 10.82 18.03 14.28
CA GLY A 198 9.59 18.83 14.15
C GLY A 198 8.35 17.97 13.92
N GLU A 199 7.17 18.51 14.26
CA GLU A 199 5.88 17.83 14.04
C GLU A 199 5.63 17.46 12.58
N GLY A 200 6.21 18.19 11.64
CA GLY A 200 6.13 17.93 10.19
C GLY A 200 6.63 16.56 9.75
N ARG A 201 7.55 15.95 10.51
CA ARG A 201 8.03 14.60 10.21
C ARG A 201 6.98 13.51 10.46
N LYS A 202 5.92 13.82 11.21
CA LYS A 202 4.78 12.91 11.44
C LYS A 202 3.75 12.92 10.33
N GLU A 203 3.89 13.80 9.34
CA GLU A 203 2.90 13.92 8.29
C GLU A 203 2.85 12.66 7.44
N VAL A 204 1.70 11.99 7.43
CA VAL A 204 1.36 10.80 6.66
C VAL A 204 -0.13 10.86 6.29
N ARG A 205 -0.54 10.15 5.25
CA ARG A 205 -1.94 10.01 4.83
C ARG A 205 -2.29 8.54 4.63
N PRO A 206 -3.35 8.03 5.30
CA PRO A 206 -4.13 8.68 6.36
C PRO A 206 -3.28 9.11 7.55
N ARG A 207 -3.76 10.10 8.32
CA ARG A 207 -3.03 10.59 9.50
C ARG A 207 -2.95 9.53 10.59
N LEU A 208 -1.88 9.59 11.40
CA LEU A 208 -1.81 8.82 12.64
C LEU A 208 -3.02 9.16 13.53
N ALA A 209 -3.69 8.13 13.99
CA ALA A 209 -4.95 8.23 14.71
C ALA A 209 -4.77 8.17 16.25
N SER A 210 -5.86 8.03 16.98
CA SER A 210 -5.83 7.92 18.45
C SER A 210 -5.44 6.49 18.89
N GLN A 211 -5.10 6.32 20.18
CA GLN A 211 -4.84 4.99 20.74
C GLN A 211 -6.05 4.05 20.57
N LYS A 212 -7.28 4.58 20.67
CA LYS A 212 -8.51 3.77 20.47
C LYS A 212 -8.63 3.20 19.05
N ASP A 213 -8.11 3.93 18.06
CA ASP A 213 -8.09 3.46 16.67
C ASP A 213 -7.03 2.37 16.49
N VAL A 214 -5.84 2.58 17.04
CA VAL A 214 -4.76 1.58 17.06
C VAL A 214 -5.24 0.28 17.74
N ASP A 215 -5.87 0.39 18.92
CA ASP A 215 -6.40 -0.76 19.66
C ASP A 215 -7.45 -1.50 18.81
N ALA A 216 -8.34 -0.77 18.13
CA ALA A 216 -9.36 -1.37 17.28
C ALA A 216 -8.79 -2.10 16.06
N LEU A 217 -7.68 -1.64 15.47
CA LEU A 217 -7.00 -2.37 14.41
C LEU A 217 -6.44 -3.69 14.93
N TRP A 218 -5.81 -3.68 16.10
CA TRP A 218 -5.30 -4.91 16.74
C TRP A 218 -6.41 -5.88 17.16
N GLU A 219 -7.53 -5.37 17.66
CA GLU A 219 -8.72 -6.18 18.04
C GLU A 219 -9.42 -6.83 16.83
N ASN A 220 -9.17 -6.33 15.60
CA ASN A 220 -9.77 -6.82 14.37
C ASN A 220 -8.73 -7.33 13.37
N LEU A 221 -7.67 -7.99 13.85
CA LEU A 221 -6.63 -8.59 12.99
C LEU A 221 -7.19 -9.59 11.97
N ASP A 222 -8.27 -10.28 12.31
CA ASP A 222 -8.98 -11.23 11.45
C ASP A 222 -9.63 -10.55 10.24
N VAL A 223 -9.94 -9.26 10.34
CA VAL A 223 -10.50 -8.46 9.24
C VAL A 223 -9.41 -7.96 8.28
N ILE A 224 -8.19 -7.75 8.78
CA ILE A 224 -7.06 -7.24 8.00
C ILE A 224 -6.52 -8.36 7.09
N ASP A 225 -6.49 -8.13 5.79
CA ASP A 225 -5.98 -9.12 4.83
C ASP A 225 -4.46 -9.03 4.66
N CYS A 226 -3.92 -7.80 4.54
CA CYS A 226 -2.51 -7.56 4.29
C CYS A 226 -1.89 -6.58 5.28
N PHE A 227 -0.60 -6.76 5.54
CA PHE A 227 0.25 -5.66 6.00
C PHE A 227 1.00 -5.11 4.79
N ALA A 228 0.97 -3.79 4.63
CA ALA A 228 1.68 -3.07 3.58
C ALA A 228 2.43 -1.90 4.22
N THR A 229 3.56 -1.51 3.66
CA THR A 229 4.36 -0.47 4.29
C THR A 229 3.86 0.94 4.01
N ASP A 230 3.21 1.16 2.86
CA ASP A 230 3.03 2.50 2.29
C ASP A 230 4.37 3.26 2.28
N HIS A 231 5.45 2.54 1.95
CA HIS A 231 6.79 3.12 1.87
C HIS A 231 6.80 4.33 0.95
N ALA A 232 7.00 5.50 1.53
CA ALA A 232 6.84 6.77 0.85
C ALA A 232 7.95 7.76 1.26
N PRO A 233 9.19 7.56 0.80
CA PRO A 233 10.33 8.37 1.21
C PRO A 233 10.26 9.79 0.68
N HIS A 234 10.77 10.72 1.49
CA HIS A 234 10.98 12.13 1.19
C HIS A 234 12.33 12.56 1.73
N THR A 235 12.93 13.59 1.13
CA THR A 235 14.20 14.09 1.66
C THR A 235 14.00 14.71 3.04
N LYS A 236 15.09 14.79 3.80
CA LYS A 236 15.06 15.40 5.12
C LYS A 236 14.62 16.86 5.05
N GLU A 237 15.11 17.58 4.03
CA GLU A 237 14.77 18.97 3.78
C GLU A 237 13.27 19.15 3.51
N GLU A 238 12.67 18.27 2.73
CA GLU A 238 11.22 18.29 2.48
C GLU A 238 10.41 18.02 3.75
N LYS A 239 10.83 17.05 4.56
CA LYS A 239 10.15 16.71 5.82
C LYS A 239 10.34 17.77 6.91
N ASP A 240 11.39 18.57 6.85
CA ASP A 240 11.68 19.66 7.77
C ASP A 240 11.13 21.02 7.27
N SER A 241 10.45 21.05 6.11
CA SER A 241 9.84 22.27 5.57
C SER A 241 8.55 22.69 6.30
N ASP A 242 8.10 23.91 6.03
CA ASP A 242 6.82 24.44 6.59
C ASP A 242 5.58 23.70 6.07
N ASN A 243 5.70 22.98 4.95
CA ASN A 243 4.62 22.17 4.38
C ASN A 243 5.16 20.77 4.03
N PRO A 244 5.42 19.92 5.04
CA PRO A 244 6.04 18.62 4.84
C PRO A 244 5.12 17.69 4.06
N PRO A 245 5.63 17.02 3.00
CA PRO A 245 4.83 16.04 2.27
C PRO A 245 4.55 14.81 3.15
N PRO A 246 3.38 14.17 2.97
CA PRO A 246 3.02 12.97 3.71
C PRO A 246 3.83 11.76 3.25
N GLY A 247 4.26 10.92 4.19
CA GLY A 247 4.90 9.63 3.93
C GLY A 247 6.06 9.30 4.87
N PHE A 248 6.26 8.01 5.08
CA PHE A 248 7.35 7.42 5.83
C PHE A 248 8.09 6.37 4.99
N PRO A 249 9.42 6.21 5.15
CA PRO A 249 10.09 4.99 4.74
C PRO A 249 9.64 3.84 5.65
N GLY A 250 9.26 2.70 5.09
CA GLY A 250 8.70 1.58 5.86
C GLY A 250 9.30 0.20 5.56
N LEU A 251 9.93 0.03 4.39
CA LEU A 251 10.37 -1.28 3.91
C LEU A 251 11.31 -2.00 4.89
N GLU A 252 12.36 -1.34 5.37
CA GLU A 252 13.36 -1.97 6.26
C GLU A 252 12.87 -2.14 7.70
N THR A 253 11.78 -1.44 8.11
CA THR A 253 11.29 -1.44 9.50
C THR A 253 10.05 -2.28 9.73
N ALA A 254 9.31 -2.64 8.68
CA ALA A 254 8.04 -3.34 8.80
C ALA A 254 8.19 -4.73 9.44
N LEU A 255 9.08 -5.57 8.92
CA LEU A 255 9.29 -6.92 9.44
C LEU A 255 9.78 -6.93 10.90
N PRO A 256 10.78 -6.14 11.31
CA PRO A 256 11.20 -6.04 12.71
C PRO A 256 10.06 -5.61 13.66
N LEU A 257 9.24 -4.63 13.27
CA LEU A 257 8.09 -4.20 14.07
C LEU A 257 7.06 -5.32 14.24
N LEU A 258 6.72 -6.03 13.17
CA LEU A 258 5.76 -7.13 13.22
C LEU A 258 6.31 -8.34 13.98
N LEU A 259 7.61 -8.64 13.91
CA LEU A 259 8.24 -9.65 14.72
C LEU A 259 8.26 -9.26 16.22
N THR A 260 8.37 -7.98 16.53
CA THR A 260 8.18 -7.48 17.90
C THR A 260 6.75 -7.80 18.38
N ALA A 261 5.73 -7.56 17.57
CA ALA A 261 4.36 -7.96 17.91
C ALA A 261 4.20 -9.48 18.10
N VAL A 262 4.94 -10.29 17.34
CA VAL A 262 4.97 -11.75 17.54
C VAL A 262 5.58 -12.09 18.90
N SER A 263 6.69 -11.47 19.27
CA SER A 263 7.34 -11.69 20.58
C SER A 263 6.45 -11.26 21.76
N GLU A 264 5.63 -10.25 21.55
CA GLU A 264 4.60 -9.75 22.50
C GLU A 264 3.29 -10.57 22.48
N SER A 265 3.22 -11.64 21.68
CA SER A 265 2.01 -12.47 21.51
C SER A 265 0.78 -11.71 21.00
N ARG A 266 0.97 -10.59 20.31
CA ARG A 266 -0.08 -9.80 19.64
C ARG A 266 -0.33 -10.29 18.21
N LEU A 267 0.63 -11.00 17.61
CA LEU A 267 0.60 -11.57 16.28
C LEU A 267 1.20 -12.97 16.33
N THR A 268 0.81 -13.86 15.44
CA THR A 268 1.47 -15.16 15.28
C THR A 268 2.28 -15.21 13.98
N ILE A 269 3.28 -16.10 13.90
CA ILE A 269 4.04 -16.32 12.65
C ILE A 269 3.11 -16.75 11.50
N PRO A 270 2.12 -17.65 11.68
CA PRO A 270 1.15 -17.94 10.63
C PRO A 270 0.38 -16.70 10.15
N ASP A 271 -0.06 -15.80 11.06
CA ASP A 271 -0.76 -14.57 10.67
C ASP A 271 0.17 -13.63 9.90
N LEU A 272 1.43 -13.50 10.31
CA LEU A 272 2.43 -12.72 9.61
C LEU A 272 2.61 -13.24 8.17
N ILE A 273 2.81 -14.54 8.00
CA ILE A 273 2.94 -15.17 6.68
C ILE A 273 1.66 -14.98 5.85
N ALA A 274 0.49 -15.14 6.46
CA ALA A 274 -0.77 -14.95 5.76
C ALA A 274 -0.88 -13.51 5.22
N LYS A 275 -0.56 -12.50 6.05
CA LYS A 275 -0.78 -11.09 5.71
C LYS A 275 0.36 -10.46 4.88
N MET A 276 1.55 -11.05 4.87
CA MET A 276 2.69 -10.52 4.12
C MET A 276 3.10 -11.39 2.93
N TYR A 277 2.47 -12.55 2.72
CA TYR A 277 2.76 -13.43 1.60
C TYR A 277 1.49 -14.02 0.99
N THR A 278 0.75 -14.87 1.73
CA THR A 278 -0.33 -15.67 1.14
C THR A 278 -1.49 -14.81 0.62
N ASN A 279 -1.96 -13.86 1.43
CA ASN A 279 -3.09 -13.01 1.08
C ASN A 279 -2.75 -11.99 -0.02
N PRO A 280 -1.66 -11.19 0.08
CA PRO A 280 -1.31 -10.27 -1.01
C PRO A 280 -1.07 -11.00 -2.33
N LYS A 281 -0.40 -12.16 -2.32
CA LYS A 281 -0.24 -12.99 -3.50
C LYS A 281 -1.59 -13.35 -4.14
N LYS A 282 -2.56 -13.78 -3.35
CA LYS A 282 -3.90 -14.16 -3.81
C LYS A 282 -4.70 -12.96 -4.32
N ILE A 283 -4.69 -11.84 -3.57
CA ILE A 283 -5.46 -10.63 -3.89
C ILE A 283 -4.99 -10.02 -5.22
N PHE A 284 -3.69 -9.98 -5.44
CA PHE A 284 -3.07 -9.36 -6.61
C PHE A 284 -2.70 -10.35 -7.73
N ASN A 285 -3.15 -11.61 -7.63
CA ASN A 285 -2.89 -12.67 -8.62
C ASN A 285 -1.40 -12.80 -8.98
N LEU A 286 -0.52 -12.72 -7.99
CA LEU A 286 0.92 -12.77 -8.23
C LEU A 286 1.40 -14.21 -8.49
N PRO A 287 2.42 -14.38 -9.33
CA PRO A 287 3.00 -15.70 -9.60
C PRO A 287 3.64 -16.30 -8.34
N GLU A 288 3.83 -17.62 -8.35
CA GLU A 288 4.65 -18.29 -7.34
C GLU A 288 6.08 -17.79 -7.42
N GLN A 289 6.71 -17.63 -6.26
CA GLN A 289 8.14 -17.38 -6.11
C GLN A 289 8.79 -18.66 -5.55
N ASP A 290 8.97 -19.64 -6.42
CA ASP A 290 9.61 -20.90 -6.04
C ASP A 290 11.02 -20.63 -5.49
N GLU A 291 11.40 -21.38 -4.45
CA GLU A 291 12.72 -21.33 -3.83
C GLU A 291 13.16 -19.96 -3.28
N THR A 292 12.20 -19.06 -3.00
CA THR A 292 12.48 -17.75 -2.43
C THR A 292 12.10 -17.71 -0.96
N TRP A 293 13.05 -17.31 -0.09
CA TRP A 293 12.82 -17.19 1.35
C TRP A 293 13.65 -16.07 1.98
N VAL A 294 13.25 -15.69 3.17
CA VAL A 294 13.95 -14.75 4.05
C VAL A 294 14.45 -15.51 5.29
N GLU A 295 15.71 -15.34 5.62
CA GLU A 295 16.28 -15.82 6.89
C GLU A 295 16.43 -14.64 7.84
N VAL A 296 15.81 -14.77 9.02
CA VAL A 296 15.82 -13.73 10.05
C VAL A 296 16.64 -14.19 11.24
N ASP A 297 17.61 -13.39 11.62
CA ASP A 297 18.28 -13.54 12.91
C ASP A 297 17.51 -12.73 13.96
N GLU A 298 16.72 -13.42 14.78
CA GLU A 298 15.88 -12.82 15.82
C GLU A 298 16.71 -12.17 16.97
N ASN A 299 18.01 -12.41 17.00
CA ASN A 299 18.93 -11.83 17.98
C ASN A 299 19.76 -10.67 17.41
N ALA A 300 19.63 -10.38 16.12
CA ALA A 300 20.33 -9.26 15.51
C ALA A 300 19.80 -7.93 16.08
N VAL A 301 20.73 -7.03 16.38
CA VAL A 301 20.40 -5.68 16.85
C VAL A 301 20.86 -4.70 15.78
N TYR A 302 19.95 -3.83 15.36
CA TYR A 302 20.31 -2.68 14.53
C TYR A 302 20.99 -1.62 15.41
N GLU A 303 22.16 -1.16 15.03
CA GLU A 303 22.86 -0.03 15.65
C GLU A 303 22.43 1.30 15.04
#